data_6aed9c28be72d192592785012bb1980f
#
_entry.id   6aed9c28be72d192592785012bb1980f
#
_cell.length_a   1.000
_cell.length_b   1.000
_cell.length_c   1.000
_cell.angle_alpha   90.00
_cell.angle_beta   90.00
_cell.angle_gamma   90.00
#
_symmetry.space_group_name_H-M   'P 1'
#
loop_
_entity.id
_entity.type
_entity.pdbx_description
1 polymer ?
#
loop_
_entity_poly.entity_id
_entity_poly.type
_entity_poly.pdbx_seq_one_letter_code
_entity_poly.pdbx_strand_id
1 'polypeptide(L)'
;MELKITTRQLEILQHALGVDEFARTPKGFTPFTRNYFCAGAADEPDCRRLVELGLMQEHRRTDLFPYFNCSVTKDGVAAMKELSPKPPVLTRSQQRYREWFDADNDQTFFEWLKDQSRRTESIR
;
A
#
# COMPACT_ATOMS: atom_id res chain seq x y z
N MET A 1 19.18 14.89 -7.55
CA MET A 1 18.11 14.91 -8.56
C MET A 1 16.79 14.51 -7.95
N GLU A 2 15.82 15.40 -7.99
CA GLU A 2 14.48 15.07 -7.52
C GLU A 2 13.79 14.10 -8.49
N LEU A 3 13.30 12.99 -7.96
CA LEU A 3 12.47 12.09 -8.71
C LEU A 3 11.09 12.71 -8.90
N LYS A 4 10.75 13.02 -10.15
CA LYS A 4 9.43 13.54 -10.47
C LYS A 4 8.61 12.44 -11.14
N ILE A 5 7.64 11.91 -10.41
CA ILE A 5 6.65 10.98 -10.96
C ILE A 5 5.27 11.58 -10.75
N THR A 6 4.32 11.15 -11.56
CA THR A 6 2.94 11.61 -11.44
C THR A 6 2.23 10.90 -10.28
N THR A 7 1.09 11.45 -9.85
CA THR A 7 0.25 10.80 -8.84
C THR A 7 -0.14 9.40 -9.29
N ARG A 8 -0.49 9.21 -10.55
CA ARG A 8 -0.86 7.89 -11.08
C ARG A 8 0.32 6.92 -11.04
N GLN A 9 1.52 7.38 -11.35
CA GLN A 9 2.73 6.55 -11.28
C GLN A 9 3.01 6.11 -9.85
N LEU A 10 2.83 7.00 -8.87
CA LEU A 10 2.95 6.64 -7.46
C LEU A 10 1.89 5.60 -7.06
N GLU A 11 0.65 5.79 -7.48
CA GLU A 11 -0.44 4.83 -7.24
C GLU A 11 -0.11 3.45 -7.81
N ILE A 12 0.51 3.39 -8.98
CA ILE A 12 0.94 2.13 -9.60
C ILE A 12 1.97 1.42 -8.72
N LEU A 13 2.97 2.15 -8.21
CA LEU A 13 3.96 1.59 -7.30
C LEU A 13 3.30 1.05 -6.02
N GLN A 14 2.40 1.83 -5.43
CA GLN A 14 1.66 1.42 -4.23
C GLN A 14 0.81 0.18 -4.48
N HIS A 15 0.08 0.16 -5.58
CA HIS A 15 -0.78 -0.97 -5.94
C HIS A 15 0.03 -2.23 -6.18
N ALA A 16 1.17 -2.12 -6.89
CA ALA A 16 2.05 -3.25 -7.17
C ALA A 16 2.57 -3.90 -5.88
N LEU A 17 2.82 -3.09 -4.85
CA LEU A 17 3.34 -3.56 -3.56
C LEU A 17 2.24 -3.93 -2.56
N GLY A 18 0.98 -3.70 -2.91
CA GLY A 18 -0.14 -4.00 -2.02
C GLY A 18 -0.26 -3.08 -0.82
N VAL A 19 0.18 -1.83 -0.97
CA VAL A 19 0.08 -0.82 0.09
C VAL A 19 -1.00 0.21 -0.24
N ASP A 20 -1.44 0.95 0.78
CA ASP A 20 -2.42 2.02 0.62
C ASP A 20 -1.75 3.34 0.19
N GLU A 21 -2.54 4.41 0.10
CA GLU A 21 -2.07 5.74 -0.30
C GLU A 21 -1.01 6.34 0.62
N PHE A 22 -0.85 5.80 1.83
CA PHE A 22 0.14 6.22 2.82
C PHE A 22 1.30 5.22 2.94
N ALA A 23 1.47 4.33 1.96
CA ALA A 23 2.50 3.30 1.94
C ALA A 23 2.40 2.29 3.09
N ARG A 24 1.19 2.05 3.61
CA ARG A 24 0.96 1.09 4.70
C ARG A 24 0.45 -0.23 4.14
N THR A 25 1.00 -1.33 4.65
CA THR A 25 0.49 -2.66 4.35
C THR A 25 -0.79 -2.94 5.15
N PRO A 26 -1.72 -3.75 4.61
CA PRO A 26 -2.89 -4.16 5.38
C PRO A 26 -2.48 -4.82 6.69
N LYS A 27 -3.16 -4.47 7.79
CA LYS A 27 -2.91 -5.06 9.11
C LYS A 27 -1.47 -4.91 9.62
N GLY A 28 -0.73 -3.94 9.09
CA GLY A 28 0.63 -3.65 9.52
C GLY A 28 1.67 -4.70 9.14
N PHE A 29 1.40 -5.55 8.16
CA PHE A 29 2.36 -6.56 7.73
C PHE A 29 3.54 -5.96 6.97
N THR A 30 4.74 -6.35 7.36
CA THR A 30 5.98 -6.17 6.61
C THR A 30 6.64 -7.54 6.52
N PRO A 31 7.23 -7.95 5.39
CA PRO A 31 7.39 -7.23 4.14
C PRO A 31 6.09 -7.09 3.34
N PHE A 32 6.18 -6.43 2.20
CA PHE A 32 5.04 -6.25 1.32
C PHE A 32 4.43 -7.60 0.91
N THR A 33 3.09 -7.64 0.84
CA THR A 33 2.37 -8.88 0.55
C THR A 33 2.48 -9.31 -0.91
N ARG A 34 2.84 -8.39 -1.80
CA ARG A 34 3.02 -8.67 -3.22
C ARG A 34 3.99 -7.68 -3.84
N ASN A 35 4.46 -8.00 -5.05
CA ASN A 35 5.26 -7.08 -5.86
C ASN A 35 5.04 -7.44 -7.33
N TYR A 36 3.90 -7.00 -7.87
CA TYR A 36 3.54 -7.32 -9.23
C TYR A 36 2.44 -6.39 -9.74
N PHE A 37 2.56 -5.97 -11.00
CA PHE A 37 1.55 -5.15 -11.67
C PHE A 37 1.42 -5.57 -13.12
N CYS A 38 0.19 -5.88 -13.53
CA CYS A 38 -0.15 -6.15 -14.91
C CYS A 38 -0.84 -4.91 -15.48
N ALA A 39 -0.21 -4.26 -16.45
CA ALA A 39 -0.69 -2.99 -16.98
C ALA A 39 -1.68 -3.22 -18.12
N GLY A 40 -2.86 -2.61 -18.00
CA GLY A 40 -3.75 -2.45 -19.13
C GLY A 40 -3.23 -1.34 -20.06
N ALA A 41 -3.88 -1.18 -21.22
CA ALA A 41 -3.47 -0.21 -22.23
C ALA A 41 -3.37 1.21 -21.69
N ALA A 42 -4.25 1.59 -20.76
CA ALA A 42 -4.26 2.93 -20.17
C ALA A 42 -3.06 3.19 -19.25
N ASP A 43 -2.57 2.16 -18.57
CA ASP A 43 -1.49 2.27 -17.61
C ASP A 43 -0.11 1.95 -18.18
N GLU A 44 -0.06 1.35 -19.38
CA GLU A 44 1.21 0.94 -19.99
C GLU A 44 2.21 2.08 -20.15
N PRO A 45 1.84 3.29 -20.64
CA PRO A 45 2.79 4.40 -20.75
C PRO A 45 3.41 4.79 -19.41
N ASP A 46 2.62 4.83 -18.33
CA ASP A 46 3.12 5.15 -16.99
C ASP A 46 4.05 4.06 -16.48
N CYS A 47 3.74 2.80 -16.70
CA CYS A 47 4.60 1.68 -16.33
C CYS A 47 5.93 1.72 -17.10
N ARG A 48 5.90 2.02 -18.39
CA ARG A 48 7.12 2.17 -19.20
C ARG A 48 8.00 3.29 -18.68
N ARG A 49 7.39 4.41 -18.28
CA ARG A 49 8.15 5.51 -17.70
C ARG A 49 8.81 5.11 -16.39
N LEU A 50 8.11 4.37 -15.54
CA LEU A 50 8.67 3.86 -14.29
C LEU A 50 9.84 2.90 -14.54
N VAL A 51 9.75 2.08 -15.56
CA VAL A 51 10.86 1.20 -15.98
C VAL A 51 12.07 2.03 -16.44
N GLU A 52 11.84 3.05 -17.26
CA GLU A 52 12.91 3.96 -17.72
C GLU A 52 13.61 4.64 -16.56
N LEU A 53 12.86 5.01 -15.51
CA LEU A 53 13.41 5.64 -14.31
C LEU A 53 14.12 4.68 -13.37
N GLY A 54 14.09 3.37 -13.66
CA GLY A 54 14.68 2.36 -12.79
C GLY A 54 13.84 2.02 -11.56
N LEU A 55 12.59 2.47 -11.50
CA LEU A 55 11.70 2.24 -10.37
C LEU A 55 10.89 0.95 -10.51
N MET A 56 10.74 0.44 -11.72
CA MET A 56 10.10 -0.83 -12.01
C MET A 56 10.95 -1.63 -12.99
N GLN A 57 10.73 -2.95 -13.00
CA GLN A 57 11.37 -3.87 -13.91
C GLN A 57 10.31 -4.59 -14.72
N GLU A 58 10.41 -4.50 -16.06
CA GLU A 58 9.53 -5.24 -16.96
C GLU A 58 9.93 -6.71 -16.98
N HIS A 59 8.93 -7.59 -16.93
CA HIS A 59 9.12 -9.03 -17.05
C HIS A 59 8.83 -9.50 -18.47
N ARG A 60 9.50 -10.56 -18.88
CA ARG A 60 9.33 -11.14 -20.21
C ARG A 60 7.90 -11.59 -20.43
N ARG A 61 7.33 -11.20 -21.58
CA ARG A 61 6.02 -11.69 -22.01
C ARG A 61 6.19 -13.08 -22.62
N THR A 62 5.17 -13.91 -22.40
CA THR A 62 5.11 -15.25 -23.00
C THR A 62 3.81 -15.39 -23.78
N ASP A 63 3.69 -16.44 -24.60
CA ASP A 63 2.45 -16.71 -25.32
C ASP A 63 1.29 -16.98 -24.37
N LEU A 64 1.56 -17.52 -23.18
CA LEU A 64 0.57 -17.77 -22.15
C LEU A 64 0.21 -16.50 -21.37
N PHE A 65 1.11 -15.51 -21.36
CA PHE A 65 0.91 -14.25 -20.66
C PHE A 65 1.48 -13.10 -21.50
N PRO A 66 0.73 -12.66 -22.54
CA PRO A 66 1.23 -11.65 -23.47
C PRO A 66 1.11 -10.20 -22.97
N TYR A 67 0.67 -9.98 -21.73
CA TYR A 67 0.41 -8.66 -21.19
C TYR A 67 1.67 -8.01 -20.64
N PHE A 68 1.73 -6.67 -20.70
CA PHE A 68 2.79 -5.90 -20.05
C PHE A 68 2.70 -6.11 -18.54
N ASN A 69 3.77 -6.62 -17.96
CA ASN A 69 3.82 -6.87 -16.52
C ASN A 69 5.18 -6.48 -15.95
N CYS A 70 5.17 -6.02 -14.71
CA CYS A 70 6.36 -5.49 -14.08
C CYS A 70 6.31 -5.65 -12.56
N SER A 71 7.47 -5.50 -11.95
CA SER A 71 7.61 -5.47 -10.49
C SER A 71 8.37 -4.21 -10.08
N VAL A 72 8.28 -3.85 -8.80
CA VAL A 72 8.94 -2.66 -8.26
C VAL A 72 10.36 -3.04 -7.85
N THR A 73 11.34 -2.22 -8.25
CA THR A 73 12.74 -2.39 -7.87
C THR A 73 12.99 -1.87 -6.45
N LYS A 74 14.18 -2.11 -5.90
CA LYS A 74 14.56 -1.53 -4.60
C LYS A 74 14.46 0.00 -4.63
N ASP A 75 14.90 0.63 -5.72
CA ASP A 75 14.80 2.07 -5.89
C ASP A 75 13.34 2.51 -5.96
N GLY A 76 12.49 1.70 -6.60
CA GLY A 76 11.06 1.96 -6.66
C GLY A 76 10.40 1.89 -5.28
N VAL A 77 10.79 0.93 -4.45
CA VAL A 77 10.30 0.82 -3.07
C VAL A 77 10.70 2.06 -2.26
N ALA A 78 11.96 2.48 -2.37
CA ALA A 78 12.46 3.66 -1.68
C ALA A 78 11.71 4.93 -2.12
N ALA A 79 11.52 5.10 -3.43
CA ALA A 79 10.79 6.24 -3.98
C ALA A 79 9.33 6.24 -3.53
N MET A 80 8.67 5.08 -3.55
CA MET A 80 7.30 4.96 -3.09
C MET A 80 7.14 5.37 -1.63
N LYS A 81 8.03 4.92 -0.77
CA LYS A 81 8.01 5.29 0.66
C LYS A 81 8.24 6.79 0.86
N GLU A 82 9.20 7.36 0.13
CA GLU A 82 9.54 8.78 0.26
C GLU A 82 8.42 9.69 -0.26
N LEU A 83 7.81 9.34 -1.39
CA LEU A 83 6.83 10.17 -2.06
C LEU A 83 5.41 9.97 -1.56
N SER A 84 5.12 8.88 -0.87
CA SER A 84 3.80 8.65 -0.29
C SER A 84 3.57 9.64 0.85
N PRO A 85 2.37 10.27 0.90
CA PRO A 85 2.08 11.20 1.99
C PRO A 85 2.04 10.47 3.33
N LYS A 86 2.37 11.19 4.39
CA LYS A 86 2.26 10.65 5.73
C LYS A 86 0.79 10.56 6.12
N PRO A 87 0.37 9.50 6.83
CA PRO A 87 -1.01 9.42 7.29
C PRO A 87 -1.34 10.59 8.21
N PRO A 88 -2.58 11.12 8.12
CA PRO A 88 -2.98 12.21 9.01
C PRO A 88 -2.94 11.75 10.46
N VAL A 89 -2.61 12.68 11.35
CA VAL A 89 -2.65 12.42 12.79
C VAL A 89 -4.12 12.24 13.18
N LEU A 90 -4.47 11.04 13.62
CA LEU A 90 -5.82 10.72 14.02
C LEU A 90 -6.09 11.19 15.45
N THR A 91 -7.32 11.66 15.70
CA THR A 91 -7.77 11.87 17.08
C THR A 91 -7.84 10.50 17.78
N ARG A 92 -7.90 10.51 19.11
CA ARG A 92 -8.01 9.28 19.90
C ARG A 92 -9.24 8.47 19.47
N SER A 93 -10.37 9.14 19.23
CA SER A 93 -11.60 8.47 18.77
C SER A 93 -11.45 7.85 17.38
N GLN A 94 -10.83 8.58 16.44
CA GLN A 94 -10.60 8.09 15.08
C GLN A 94 -9.64 6.90 15.09
N GLN A 95 -8.61 6.95 15.93
CA GLN A 95 -7.67 5.85 16.05
C GLN A 95 -8.33 4.60 16.59
N ARG A 96 -9.19 4.72 17.61
CA ARG A 96 -9.94 3.58 18.17
C ARG A 96 -10.90 2.97 17.14
N TYR A 97 -11.58 3.81 16.38
CA TYR A 97 -12.46 3.34 15.31
C TYR A 97 -11.66 2.55 14.25
N ARG A 98 -10.51 3.05 13.87
CA ARG A 98 -9.64 2.39 12.89
C ARG A 98 -9.11 1.07 13.42
N GLU A 99 -8.71 1.01 14.69
CA GLU A 99 -8.25 -0.22 15.33
C GLU A 99 -9.35 -1.29 15.32
N TRP A 100 -10.59 -0.89 15.62
CA TRP A 100 -11.74 -1.79 15.54
C TRP A 100 -11.95 -2.29 14.10
N PHE A 101 -11.92 -1.39 13.14
CA PHE A 101 -12.10 -1.73 11.72
C PHE A 101 -11.02 -2.70 11.24
N ASP A 102 -9.76 -2.46 11.61
CA ASP A 102 -8.63 -3.29 11.21
C ASP A 102 -8.60 -4.64 11.94
N ALA A 103 -9.25 -4.74 13.10
CA ALA A 103 -9.31 -5.99 13.87
C ALA A 103 -10.15 -7.08 13.18
N ASP A 104 -11.01 -6.70 12.25
CA ASP A 104 -11.81 -7.61 11.42
C ASP A 104 -12.53 -8.67 12.27
N ASN A 105 -13.27 -8.21 13.27
CA ASN A 105 -14.03 -9.07 14.16
C ASN A 105 -15.54 -8.85 13.98
N ASP A 106 -16.35 -9.74 14.58
CA ASP A 106 -17.81 -9.68 14.47
C ASP A 106 -18.46 -8.69 15.44
N GLN A 107 -17.68 -8.03 16.27
CA GLN A 107 -18.18 -7.07 17.25
C GLN A 107 -18.53 -5.74 16.59
N THR A 108 -19.59 -5.09 17.10
CA THR A 108 -19.84 -3.69 16.77
C THR A 108 -18.75 -2.83 17.40
N PHE A 109 -18.60 -1.60 16.91
CA PHE A 109 -17.62 -0.66 17.47
C PHE A 109 -17.84 -0.43 18.97
N PHE A 110 -19.10 -0.31 19.41
CA PHE A 110 -19.42 -0.12 20.82
C PHE A 110 -19.09 -1.32 21.69
N GLU A 111 -19.37 -2.53 21.20
CA GLU A 111 -19.00 -3.77 21.88
C GLU A 111 -17.48 -3.88 22.05
N TRP A 112 -16.75 -3.59 20.98
CA TRP A 112 -15.30 -3.61 21.00
C TRP A 112 -14.73 -2.60 22.00
N LEU A 113 -15.29 -1.38 22.05
CA LEU A 113 -14.87 -0.36 23.01
C LEU A 113 -15.08 -0.82 24.46
N LYS A 114 -16.20 -1.47 24.74
CA LYS A 114 -16.47 -2.02 26.09
C LYS A 114 -15.42 -3.06 26.48
N ASP A 115 -15.07 -3.95 25.56
CA ASP A 115 -14.03 -4.95 25.80
C ASP A 115 -12.67 -4.31 26.07
N GLN A 116 -12.30 -3.28 25.35
CA GLN A 116 -11.04 -2.56 25.57
C GLN A 116 -11.02 -1.92 26.96
N SER A 117 -12.11 -1.32 27.38
CA SER A 117 -12.24 -0.72 28.72
C SER A 117 -12.09 -1.76 29.83
N ARG A 118 -12.73 -2.95 29.67
CA ARG A 118 -12.62 -4.04 30.63
C ARG A 118 -11.20 -4.57 30.75
N ARG A 119 -10.49 -4.71 29.61
CA ARG A 119 -9.09 -5.15 29.60
C ARG A 119 -8.19 -4.18 30.34
N THR A 120 -8.42 -2.88 30.15
CA THR A 120 -7.67 -1.83 30.83
C THR A 120 -7.91 -1.85 32.35
N GLU A 121 -9.14 -2.09 32.78
CA GLU A 121 -9.50 -2.21 34.20
C GLU A 121 -8.89 -3.45 34.85
N SER A 122 -8.82 -4.56 34.14
CA SER A 122 -8.28 -5.82 34.68
C SER A 122 -6.77 -5.83 34.86
N ILE A 123 -6.06 -4.89 34.26
CA ILE A 123 -4.59 -4.77 34.35
C ILE A 123 -4.16 -3.94 35.58
N ARG A 124 -5.06 -3.25 36.24
CA ARG A 124 -4.78 -2.45 37.41
C ARG A 124 -4.55 -3.30 38.66
#